data_a54d6668bf8fadf5df1b7e1cb0d7d714
#
_entry.id   a54d6668bf8fadf5df1b7e1cb0d7d714
#
_cell.length_a   1.000
_cell.length_b   1.000
_cell.length_c   1.000
_cell.angle_alpha   90.00
_cell.angle_beta   90.00
_cell.angle_gamma   90.00
#
_symmetry.space_group_name_H-M   'P 1'
#
loop_
_entity.id
_entity.type
_entity.pdbx_description
1 polymer ?
#
loop_
_entity_poly.entity_id
_entity_poly.type
_entity_poly.pdbx_seq_one_letter_code
_entity_poly.pdbx_strand_id
1 'polypeptide(L)'
;EDFVDEDTGEVSSIERNEIVVEREAELTPEVIDIILESGSKTVLLHKDENRESDYSIIFNTLQKDPAKTEKEAVLYIYRQLRNAEPADDATAREMIQNLFFSQKRYDLGDVGRYRINRKLNMSIPDDVRVLTKEDIIEIIKYLVELINSNAEVDDIDHLSNRRVRTVGE
;
A
#
# COMPACT_ATOMS: atom_id res chain seq x y z
N GLU A 1 30.69 7.04 -8.32
CA GLU A 1 31.65 7.13 -9.45
C GLU A 1 31.79 8.59 -9.84
N ASP A 2 33.04 9.05 -9.92
CA ASP A 2 33.35 10.39 -10.36
C ASP A 2 33.54 10.37 -11.86
N PHE A 3 32.76 11.16 -12.58
CA PHE A 3 32.91 11.40 -14.00
C PHE A 3 33.61 12.76 -14.18
N VAL A 4 34.73 12.74 -14.85
CA VAL A 4 35.44 13.97 -15.28
C VAL A 4 35.03 14.26 -16.71
N ASP A 5 34.38 15.40 -16.92
CA ASP A 5 34.13 15.89 -18.29
C ASP A 5 35.45 16.29 -18.91
N GLU A 6 35.85 15.64 -19.99
CA GLU A 6 37.13 15.85 -20.67
C GLU A 6 37.23 17.25 -21.30
N ASP A 7 36.10 17.91 -21.61
CA ASP A 7 36.09 19.23 -22.27
C ASP A 7 36.06 20.41 -21.27
N THR A 8 35.40 20.23 -20.12
CA THR A 8 35.21 21.31 -19.13
C THR A 8 36.06 21.13 -17.87
N GLY A 9 36.55 19.90 -17.60
CA GLY A 9 37.29 19.57 -16.39
C GLY A 9 36.42 19.55 -15.12
N GLU A 10 35.09 19.64 -15.23
CA GLU A 10 34.18 19.54 -14.10
C GLU A 10 34.06 18.08 -13.67
N VAL A 11 34.17 17.87 -12.36
CA VAL A 11 33.95 16.55 -11.72
C VAL A 11 32.52 16.48 -11.27
N SER A 12 31.72 15.66 -11.95
CA SER A 12 30.36 15.32 -11.48
C SER A 12 30.37 13.97 -10.77
N SER A 13 30.02 13.97 -9.50
CA SER A 13 29.88 12.76 -8.69
C SER A 13 28.46 12.23 -8.83
N ILE A 14 28.30 11.02 -9.38
CA ILE A 14 27.02 10.34 -9.48
C ILE A 14 26.95 9.31 -8.35
N GLU A 15 26.06 9.53 -7.39
CA GLU A 15 25.74 8.54 -6.38
C GLU A 15 24.95 7.39 -7.03
N ARG A 16 25.56 6.22 -7.11
CA ARG A 16 24.86 4.98 -7.49
C ARG A 16 24.41 4.25 -6.24
N ASN A 17 23.10 4.05 -6.12
CA ASN A 17 22.55 3.16 -5.11
C ASN A 17 22.64 1.73 -5.63
N GLU A 18 23.47 0.92 -5.03
CA GLU A 18 23.57 -0.51 -5.29
C GLU A 18 22.65 -1.27 -4.34
N ILE A 19 21.86 -2.17 -4.89
CA ILE A 19 21.04 -3.08 -4.08
C ILE A 19 21.95 -4.20 -3.60
N VAL A 20 22.30 -4.17 -2.32
CA VAL A 20 23.17 -5.17 -1.67
C VAL A 20 22.41 -6.49 -1.47
N VAL A 21 21.14 -6.41 -1.07
CA VAL A 21 20.26 -7.55 -0.86
C VAL A 21 18.86 -7.17 -1.39
N GLU A 22 18.26 -8.09 -2.13
CA GLU A 22 16.88 -7.92 -2.63
C GLU A 22 15.89 -7.81 -1.46
N ARG A 23 14.82 -7.04 -1.68
CA ARG A 23 13.72 -6.95 -0.74
C ARG A 23 13.08 -8.32 -0.55
N GLU A 24 12.68 -8.65 0.68
CA GLU A 24 12.05 -9.93 1.04
C GLU A 24 12.95 -11.17 0.84
N ALA A 25 14.27 -10.97 0.78
CA ALA A 25 15.22 -12.07 0.74
C ALA A 25 15.25 -12.82 2.08
N GLU A 26 15.35 -14.15 2.01
CA GLU A 26 15.52 -14.96 3.20
C GLU A 26 16.90 -14.75 3.82
N LEU A 27 16.95 -14.55 5.15
CA LEU A 27 18.19 -14.35 5.88
C LEU A 27 18.96 -15.66 6.01
N THR A 28 19.71 -15.99 4.99
CA THR A 28 20.72 -17.06 5.06
C THR A 28 22.01 -16.54 5.70
N PRO A 29 22.88 -17.41 6.25
CA PRO A 29 24.18 -16.99 6.76
C PRO A 29 25.00 -16.16 5.76
N GLU A 30 24.95 -16.51 4.48
CA GLU A 30 25.64 -15.81 3.41
C GLU A 30 25.10 -14.38 3.21
N VAL A 31 23.77 -14.22 3.25
CA VAL A 31 23.12 -12.90 3.15
C VAL A 31 23.45 -12.03 4.36
N ILE A 32 23.56 -12.62 5.54
CA ILE A 32 23.96 -11.91 6.76
C ILE A 32 25.40 -11.39 6.62
N ASP A 33 26.31 -12.18 6.10
CA ASP A 33 27.70 -11.78 5.88
C ASP A 33 27.78 -10.60 4.89
N ILE A 34 27.05 -10.64 3.80
CA ILE A 34 26.95 -9.54 2.82
C ILE A 34 26.42 -8.26 3.47
N ILE A 35 25.37 -8.36 4.31
CA ILE A 35 24.82 -7.21 5.02
C ILE A 35 25.84 -6.61 5.99
N LEU A 36 26.58 -7.44 6.70
CA LEU A 36 27.63 -7.00 7.64
C LEU A 36 28.77 -6.29 6.89
N GLU A 37 29.19 -6.82 5.76
CA GLU A 37 30.21 -6.20 4.90
C GLU A 37 29.78 -4.85 4.33
N SER A 38 28.48 -4.65 4.05
CA SER A 38 27.93 -3.38 3.56
C SER A 38 28.00 -2.25 4.59
N GLY A 39 28.27 -2.56 5.86
CA GLY A 39 28.32 -1.58 6.95
C GLY A 39 26.96 -1.07 7.41
N SER A 40 25.87 -1.72 7.01
CA SER A 40 24.50 -1.38 7.42
C SER A 40 24.31 -1.60 8.91
N LYS A 41 23.85 -0.56 9.64
CA LYS A 41 23.67 -0.60 11.11
C LYS A 41 22.32 -1.18 11.53
N THR A 42 21.32 -1.13 10.65
CA THR A 42 19.96 -1.56 10.95
C THR A 42 19.36 -2.27 9.75
N VAL A 43 18.66 -3.35 10.01
CA VAL A 43 17.90 -4.12 9.00
C VAL A 43 16.47 -4.26 9.50
N LEU A 44 15.50 -4.03 8.62
CA LEU A 44 14.10 -4.27 8.93
C LEU A 44 13.78 -5.73 8.64
N LEU A 45 13.29 -6.44 9.63
CA LEU A 45 12.92 -7.85 9.54
C LEU A 45 11.40 -8.00 9.70
N HIS A 46 10.84 -8.99 9.04
CA HIS A 46 9.50 -9.45 9.39
C HIS A 46 9.53 -10.08 10.79
N LYS A 47 8.66 -9.59 11.65
CA LYS A 47 8.57 -10.09 13.02
C LYS A 47 7.71 -11.35 13.04
N ASP A 48 8.34 -12.49 13.21
CA ASP A 48 7.67 -13.78 13.40
C ASP A 48 7.50 -14.05 14.92
N GLU A 49 6.69 -13.21 15.58
CA GLU A 49 6.53 -13.34 17.05
C GLU A 49 5.43 -14.29 17.49
N ASN A 50 4.45 -14.58 16.64
CA ASN A 50 3.39 -15.51 16.98
C ASN A 50 2.88 -16.22 15.72
N ARG A 51 2.93 -17.54 15.74
CA ARG A 51 2.24 -18.40 14.78
C ARG A 51 0.70 -18.20 14.76
N GLU A 52 0.17 -17.32 15.61
CA GLU A 52 -1.24 -16.99 15.71
C GLU A 52 -1.69 -15.95 14.66
N SER A 53 -0.78 -15.13 14.14
CA SER A 53 -1.06 -14.19 13.05
C SER A 53 -0.27 -14.59 11.81
N ASP A 54 -0.92 -15.30 10.91
CA ASP A 54 -0.31 -15.71 9.65
C ASP A 54 -0.23 -14.52 8.67
N TYR A 55 0.92 -13.86 8.64
CA TYR A 55 1.22 -12.79 7.68
C TYR A 55 1.66 -13.31 6.32
N SER A 56 1.65 -14.61 6.08
CA SER A 56 2.04 -15.23 4.82
C SER A 56 1.24 -14.69 3.64
N ILE A 57 -0.01 -14.27 3.86
CA ILE A 57 -0.87 -13.66 2.85
C ILE A 57 -0.26 -12.35 2.33
N ILE A 58 0.21 -11.48 3.23
CA ILE A 58 0.84 -10.20 2.86
C ILE A 58 2.15 -10.48 2.13
N PHE A 59 2.97 -11.37 2.68
CA PHE A 59 4.24 -11.77 2.08
C PHE A 59 4.06 -12.35 0.67
N ASN A 60 3.15 -13.29 0.49
CA ASN A 60 2.83 -13.88 -0.80
C ASN A 60 2.28 -12.83 -1.79
N THR A 61 1.53 -11.86 -1.31
CA THR A 61 1.02 -10.76 -2.14
C THR A 61 2.17 -9.88 -2.61
N LEU A 62 3.09 -9.52 -1.73
CA LEU A 62 4.27 -8.72 -2.07
C LEU A 62 5.21 -9.44 -3.04
N GLN A 63 5.38 -10.76 -2.89
CA GLN A 63 6.19 -11.55 -3.83
C GLN A 63 5.57 -11.62 -5.23
N LYS A 64 4.24 -11.64 -5.32
CA LYS A 64 3.50 -11.69 -6.59
C LYS A 64 3.28 -10.32 -7.21
N ASP A 65 3.56 -9.24 -6.48
CA ASP A 65 3.39 -7.88 -6.98
C ASP A 65 4.41 -7.60 -8.10
N PRO A 66 3.96 -7.33 -9.33
CA PRO A 66 4.86 -7.00 -10.43
C PRO A 66 5.50 -5.62 -10.28
N ALA A 67 4.94 -4.74 -9.44
CA ALA A 67 5.41 -3.37 -9.27
C ALA A 67 6.43 -3.29 -8.12
N LYS A 68 7.65 -2.87 -8.44
CA LYS A 68 8.72 -2.65 -7.45
C LYS A 68 8.81 -1.20 -6.98
N THR A 69 8.28 -0.27 -7.75
CA THR A 69 8.30 1.18 -7.46
C THR A 69 6.89 1.76 -7.43
N GLU A 70 6.72 2.88 -6.72
CA GLU A 70 5.43 3.60 -6.69
C GLU A 70 4.95 3.98 -8.09
N LYS A 71 5.88 4.40 -8.96
CA LYS A 71 5.57 4.77 -10.34
C LYS A 71 4.99 3.59 -11.13
N GLU A 72 5.63 2.43 -11.05
CA GLU A 72 5.14 1.20 -11.68
C GLU A 72 3.78 0.78 -11.14
N ALA A 73 3.59 0.86 -9.82
CA ALA A 73 2.31 0.54 -9.19
C ALA A 73 1.18 1.44 -9.70
N VAL A 74 1.41 2.75 -9.80
CA VAL A 74 0.44 3.72 -10.31
C VAL A 74 0.06 3.41 -11.76
N LEU A 75 1.04 3.13 -12.61
CA LEU A 75 0.81 2.76 -14.02
C LEU A 75 0.06 1.43 -14.13
N TYR A 76 0.43 0.45 -13.33
CA TYR A 76 -0.25 -0.85 -13.30
C TYR A 76 -1.72 -0.72 -12.89
N ILE A 77 -2.01 0.01 -11.82
CA ILE A 77 -3.37 0.28 -11.35
C ILE A 77 -4.17 1.00 -12.45
N TYR A 78 -3.59 2.00 -13.11
CA TYR A 78 -4.26 2.72 -14.19
C TYR A 78 -4.64 1.78 -15.33
N ARG A 79 -3.73 0.93 -15.79
CA ARG A 79 -3.97 -0.06 -16.85
C ARG A 79 -5.11 -1.01 -16.49
N GLN A 80 -5.12 -1.51 -15.25
CA GLN A 80 -6.17 -2.42 -14.78
C GLN A 80 -7.56 -1.76 -14.75
N LEU A 81 -7.64 -0.50 -14.36
CA LEU A 81 -8.91 0.22 -14.24
C LEU A 81 -9.43 0.78 -15.58
N ARG A 82 -8.55 1.11 -16.51
CA ARG A 82 -8.90 1.77 -17.76
C ARG A 82 -8.74 0.92 -19.02
N ASN A 83 -8.04 -0.20 -18.91
CA ASN A 83 -7.62 -1.03 -20.06
C ASN A 83 -6.87 -0.23 -21.14
N ALA A 84 -6.14 0.80 -20.74
CA ALA A 84 -5.41 1.72 -21.62
C ALA A 84 -4.14 2.22 -20.94
N GLU A 85 -3.18 2.66 -21.73
CA GLU A 85 -1.99 3.35 -21.23
C GLU A 85 -2.34 4.80 -20.85
N PRO A 86 -1.81 5.33 -19.73
CA PRO A 86 -1.96 6.74 -19.39
C PRO A 86 -1.12 7.60 -20.35
N ALA A 87 -1.55 8.83 -20.59
CA ALA A 87 -0.79 9.78 -21.38
C ALA A 87 0.53 10.17 -20.71
N ASP A 88 0.48 10.28 -19.37
CA ASP A 88 1.60 10.57 -18.50
C ASP A 88 1.37 10.04 -17.06
N ASP A 89 2.42 10.07 -16.24
CA ASP A 89 2.37 9.63 -14.84
C ASP A 89 1.42 10.52 -14.00
N ALA A 90 1.32 11.80 -14.33
CA ALA A 90 0.47 12.75 -13.61
C ALA A 90 -1.00 12.41 -13.79
N THR A 91 -1.41 12.09 -15.01
CA THR A 91 -2.78 11.64 -15.33
C THR A 91 -3.14 10.36 -14.57
N ALA A 92 -2.22 9.42 -14.47
CA ALA A 92 -2.45 8.19 -13.73
C ALA A 92 -2.62 8.44 -12.22
N ARG A 93 -1.77 9.27 -11.63
CA ARG A 93 -1.87 9.67 -10.22
C ARG A 93 -3.16 10.44 -9.93
N GLU A 94 -3.50 11.39 -10.76
CA GLU A 94 -4.73 12.18 -10.62
C GLU A 94 -5.97 11.28 -10.68
N MET A 95 -5.99 10.30 -11.58
CA MET A 95 -7.11 9.36 -11.67
C MET A 95 -7.30 8.58 -10.36
N ILE A 96 -6.23 8.03 -9.78
CA ILE A 96 -6.27 7.27 -8.53
C ILE A 96 -6.69 8.19 -7.38
N GLN A 97 -6.10 9.40 -7.30
CA GLN A 97 -6.46 10.39 -6.30
C GLN A 97 -7.94 10.77 -6.37
N ASN A 98 -8.46 11.00 -7.56
CA ASN A 98 -9.86 11.33 -7.75
C ASN A 98 -10.80 10.16 -7.46
N LEU A 99 -10.36 8.92 -7.66
CA LEU A 99 -11.22 7.75 -7.47
C LEU A 99 -11.52 7.49 -5.99
N PHE A 100 -10.51 7.60 -5.13
CA PHE A 100 -10.61 7.19 -3.72
C PHE A 100 -10.62 8.38 -2.73
N PHE A 101 -9.94 9.46 -3.07
CA PHE A 101 -9.62 10.52 -2.12
C PHE A 101 -10.27 11.88 -2.46
N SER A 102 -11.12 11.93 -3.50
CA SER A 102 -11.79 13.16 -3.90
C SER A 102 -13.27 13.15 -3.52
N GLN A 103 -13.70 14.17 -2.79
CA GLN A 103 -15.10 14.37 -2.42
C GLN A 103 -16.07 14.46 -3.62
N LYS A 104 -15.56 14.81 -4.81
CA LYS A 104 -16.38 14.88 -6.04
C LYS A 104 -16.85 13.52 -6.54
N ARG A 105 -16.12 12.46 -6.20
CA ARG A 105 -16.38 11.10 -6.70
C ARG A 105 -16.65 10.08 -5.61
N TYR A 106 -16.16 10.33 -4.40
CA TYR A 106 -16.29 9.40 -3.31
C TYR A 106 -16.77 10.13 -2.05
N ASP A 107 -17.89 9.71 -1.52
CA ASP A 107 -18.49 10.29 -0.32
C ASP A 107 -18.99 9.17 0.59
N LEU A 108 -18.32 9.00 1.71
CA LEU A 108 -18.72 8.07 2.77
C LEU A 108 -20.02 8.51 3.47
N GLY A 109 -20.29 9.81 3.46
CA GLY A 109 -21.27 10.41 4.37
C GLY A 109 -20.86 10.30 5.84
N ASP A 110 -21.56 10.98 6.71
CA ASP A 110 -21.26 11.00 8.15
C ASP A 110 -21.44 9.60 8.78
N VAL A 111 -22.49 8.89 8.37
CA VAL A 111 -22.76 7.53 8.84
C VAL A 111 -21.69 6.54 8.40
N GLY A 112 -21.19 6.67 7.18
CA GLY A 112 -20.13 5.80 6.66
C GLY A 112 -18.82 6.00 7.42
N ARG A 113 -18.42 7.26 7.66
CA ARG A 113 -17.22 7.58 8.45
C ARG A 113 -17.33 7.05 9.87
N TYR A 114 -18.44 7.31 10.53
CA TYR A 114 -18.70 6.81 11.89
C TYR A 114 -18.59 5.28 11.96
N ARG A 115 -19.16 4.54 10.97
CA ARG A 115 -19.11 3.08 10.95
C ARG A 115 -17.71 2.54 10.74
N ILE A 116 -16.94 3.11 9.81
CA ILE A 116 -15.54 2.71 9.58
C ILE A 116 -14.74 2.94 10.86
N ASN A 117 -14.82 4.13 11.44
CA ASN A 117 -14.11 4.45 12.67
C ASN A 117 -14.42 3.46 13.78
N ARG A 118 -15.70 3.15 13.98
CA ARG A 118 -16.13 2.20 15.01
C ARG A 118 -15.67 0.78 14.73
N LYS A 119 -15.79 0.33 13.47
CA LYS A 119 -15.44 -1.06 13.09
C LYS A 119 -13.94 -1.32 13.17
N LEU A 120 -13.14 -0.37 12.72
CA LEU A 120 -11.68 -0.47 12.66
C LEU A 120 -10.98 0.17 13.88
N ASN A 121 -11.77 0.63 14.87
CA ASN A 121 -11.25 1.29 16.08
C ASN A 121 -10.36 2.49 15.77
N MET A 122 -10.78 3.32 14.81
CA MET A 122 -10.07 4.50 14.34
C MET A 122 -10.64 5.79 14.96
N SER A 123 -9.83 6.85 14.98
CA SER A 123 -10.20 8.17 15.52
C SER A 123 -10.14 9.27 14.47
N ILE A 124 -10.46 8.97 13.21
CA ILE A 124 -10.49 9.98 12.16
C ILE A 124 -11.70 10.89 12.37
N PRO A 125 -11.57 12.24 12.20
CA PRO A 125 -12.67 13.16 12.36
C PRO A 125 -13.88 12.84 11.46
N ASP A 126 -15.09 13.03 11.97
CA ASP A 126 -16.32 12.66 11.26
C ASP A 126 -16.60 13.54 10.02
N ASP A 127 -15.96 14.70 9.93
CA ASP A 127 -16.03 15.59 8.77
C ASP A 127 -15.22 15.10 7.57
N VAL A 128 -14.31 14.12 7.77
CA VAL A 128 -13.53 13.50 6.71
C VAL A 128 -14.39 12.46 5.98
N ARG A 129 -15.02 12.87 4.90
CA ARG A 129 -15.99 12.06 4.13
C ARG A 129 -15.39 11.27 2.98
N VAL A 130 -14.08 11.28 2.83
CA VAL A 130 -13.33 10.49 1.83
C VAL A 130 -12.48 9.45 2.54
N LEU A 131 -12.04 8.44 1.80
CA LEU A 131 -11.07 7.48 2.33
C LEU A 131 -9.73 8.16 2.57
N THR A 132 -9.03 7.72 3.59
CA THR A 132 -7.63 8.08 3.88
C THR A 132 -6.72 6.88 3.63
N LYS A 133 -5.42 7.12 3.61
CA LYS A 133 -4.45 6.01 3.49
C LYS A 133 -4.51 5.09 4.71
N GLU A 134 -4.75 5.67 5.88
CA GLU A 134 -4.93 4.95 7.14
C GLU A 134 -6.13 4.01 7.06
N ASP A 135 -7.26 4.47 6.50
CA ASP A 135 -8.44 3.62 6.29
C ASP A 135 -8.09 2.36 5.49
N ILE A 136 -7.34 2.51 4.39
CA ILE A 136 -6.97 1.39 3.52
C ILE A 136 -6.08 0.40 4.27
N ILE A 137 -5.11 0.89 5.04
CA ILE A 137 -4.21 0.04 5.83
C ILE A 137 -4.99 -0.75 6.88
N GLU A 138 -5.85 -0.08 7.64
CA GLU A 138 -6.65 -0.74 8.68
C GLU A 138 -7.70 -1.71 8.10
N ILE A 139 -8.26 -1.43 6.91
CA ILE A 139 -9.12 -2.37 6.19
C ILE A 139 -8.35 -3.64 5.83
N ILE A 140 -7.15 -3.51 5.26
CA ILE A 140 -6.32 -4.67 4.89
C ILE A 140 -5.96 -5.47 6.14
N LYS A 141 -5.54 -4.81 7.21
CA LYS A 141 -5.23 -5.43 8.50
C LYS A 141 -6.44 -6.21 9.04
N TYR A 142 -7.61 -5.59 9.05
CA TYR A 142 -8.86 -6.24 9.49
C TYR A 142 -9.20 -7.46 8.63
N LEU A 143 -9.01 -7.40 7.31
CA LEU A 143 -9.23 -8.54 6.42
C LEU A 143 -8.28 -9.70 6.72
N VAL A 144 -7.01 -9.42 6.99
CA VAL A 144 -6.03 -10.46 7.38
C VAL A 144 -6.39 -11.07 8.74
N GLU A 145 -6.80 -10.24 9.70
CA GLU A 145 -7.26 -10.70 11.01
C GLU A 145 -8.50 -11.60 10.90
N LEU A 146 -9.45 -11.27 10.02
CA LEU A 146 -10.63 -12.11 9.78
C LEU A 146 -10.28 -13.49 9.23
N ILE A 147 -9.26 -13.59 8.39
CA ILE A 147 -8.82 -14.88 7.83
C ILE A 147 -8.16 -15.73 8.92
N ASN A 148 -7.39 -15.10 9.79
CA ASN A 148 -6.62 -15.77 10.85
C ASN A 148 -7.44 -16.06 12.10
N SER A 149 -8.54 -15.33 12.31
CA SER A 149 -9.47 -15.53 13.43
C SER A 149 -10.74 -16.25 12.95
N ASN A 150 -11.35 -17.01 13.82
CA ASN A 150 -12.70 -17.56 13.57
C ASN A 150 -13.80 -16.49 13.76
N ALA A 151 -13.52 -15.23 13.43
CA ALA A 151 -14.50 -14.17 13.56
C ALA A 151 -15.57 -14.28 12.48
N GLU A 152 -16.81 -14.00 12.85
CA GLU A 152 -17.92 -14.00 11.91
C GLU A 152 -17.78 -12.84 10.92
N VAL A 153 -17.91 -13.16 9.63
CA VAL A 153 -17.94 -12.17 8.56
C VAL A 153 -19.28 -11.44 8.58
N ASP A 154 -19.26 -10.13 8.37
CA ASP A 154 -20.48 -9.33 8.31
C ASP A 154 -21.39 -9.80 7.17
N ASP A 155 -22.67 -9.96 7.46
CA ASP A 155 -23.67 -10.22 6.43
C ASP A 155 -23.90 -8.94 5.60
N ILE A 156 -23.42 -8.96 4.36
CA ILE A 156 -23.53 -7.84 3.43
C ILE A 156 -24.96 -7.56 2.98
N ASP A 157 -25.85 -8.53 3.09
CA ASP A 157 -27.26 -8.39 2.69
C ASP A 157 -28.15 -7.89 3.84
N HIS A 158 -27.64 -7.88 5.05
CA HIS A 158 -28.37 -7.34 6.19
C HIS A 158 -28.57 -5.82 6.05
N LEU A 159 -29.79 -5.34 6.23
CA LEU A 159 -30.13 -3.92 6.05
C LEU A 159 -29.35 -2.94 6.95
N SER A 160 -28.83 -3.41 8.08
CA SER A 160 -27.94 -2.62 8.93
C SER A 160 -26.55 -2.38 8.32
N ASN A 161 -26.14 -3.21 7.36
CA ASN A 161 -24.80 -3.17 6.76
C ASN A 161 -24.77 -2.52 5.38
N ARG A 162 -25.92 -2.17 4.83
CA ARG A 162 -26.05 -1.54 3.51
C ARG A 162 -27.00 -0.36 3.55
N ARG A 163 -26.71 0.64 2.69
CA ARG A 163 -27.64 1.76 2.49
C ARG A 163 -28.81 1.29 1.61
N VAL A 164 -30.01 1.53 2.08
CA VAL A 164 -31.25 1.28 1.34
C VAL A 164 -31.86 2.63 0.97
N ARG A 165 -32.19 2.81 -0.29
CA ARG A 165 -32.94 3.99 -0.77
C ARG A 165 -34.40 3.63 -0.97
N THR A 166 -35.26 4.58 -0.68
CA THR A 166 -36.69 4.46 -1.00
C THR A 166 -36.95 4.75 -2.46
N VAL A 167 -38.11 4.31 -2.97
CA VAL A 167 -38.49 4.49 -4.39
C VAL A 167 -38.57 5.97 -4.78
N GLY A 168 -38.68 6.88 -3.83
CA GLY A 168 -38.77 8.32 -4.07
C GLY A 168 -37.46 9.11 -3.96
N GLU A 169 -36.35 8.43 -3.62
CA GLU A 169 -35.01 8.99 -3.61
C GLU A 169 -34.31 8.74 -4.94
#